data_9b884a08ad062eaf012286564d2709a2
#
_entry.id   9b884a08ad062eaf012286564d2709a2
#
_cell.length_a   1.000
_cell.length_b   1.000
_cell.length_c   1.000
_cell.angle_alpha   90.00
_cell.angle_beta   90.00
_cell.angle_gamma   90.00
#
_symmetry.space_group_name_H-M   'P 1'
#
loop_
_entity.id
_entity.type
_entity.pdbx_description
1 polymer ?
#
loop_
_entity_poly.entity_id
_entity_poly.type
_entity_poly.pdbx_seq_one_letter_code
_entity_poly.pdbx_strand_id
1 'polypeptide(L)' 'MTITKTYNGNCLTIALSGRLDTSTAPQLELTLKESTEGIQKLVFDFTAMEYLSSAGLRVLLSAQKTMNK' A
#
# COMPACT_ATOMS: atom_id res chain seq x y z
N MET A 1 -9.88 -8.05 0.72
CA MET A 1 -9.24 -6.77 1.12
C MET A 1 -9.73 -5.65 0.22
N THR A 2 -9.96 -4.50 0.80
CA THR A 2 -10.36 -3.31 0.04
C THR A 2 -9.21 -2.28 0.09
N ILE A 3 -8.88 -1.74 -1.07
CA ILE A 3 -7.84 -0.71 -1.20
C ILE A 3 -8.51 0.58 -1.65
N THR A 4 -8.36 1.63 -0.85
CA THR A 4 -8.89 2.96 -1.18
C THR A 4 -7.72 3.93 -1.35
N LYS A 5 -7.65 4.58 -2.50
CA LYS A 5 -6.59 5.55 -2.82
C LYS A 5 -7.15 6.96 -2.75
N THR A 6 -6.42 7.85 -2.09
CA THR A 6 -6.77 9.27 -2.01
C THR A 6 -5.54 10.08 -2.38
N TYR A 7 -5.68 10.94 -3.39
CA TYR A 7 -4.60 11.83 -3.81
C TYR A 7 -4.82 13.23 -3.25
N ASN A 8 -3.76 13.82 -2.74
CA ASN A 8 -3.78 15.20 -2.26
C ASN A 8 -2.46 15.85 -2.69
N GLY A 9 -2.49 16.52 -3.84
CA GLY A 9 -1.27 17.03 -4.45
C GLY A 9 -0.34 15.88 -4.83
N ASN A 10 0.89 15.90 -4.30
CA ASN A 10 1.87 14.85 -4.53
C ASN A 10 1.85 13.77 -3.44
N CYS A 11 0.83 13.78 -2.60
CA CYS A 11 0.67 12.81 -1.52
C CYS A 11 -0.40 11.79 -1.90
N LEU A 12 -0.06 10.50 -1.76
CA LEU A 12 -1.01 9.40 -1.96
C LEU A 12 -1.24 8.72 -0.62
N THR A 13 -2.51 8.63 -0.22
CA THR A 13 -2.91 7.87 0.97
C THR A 13 -3.60 6.60 0.51
N ILE A 14 -3.11 5.46 0.98
CA ILE A 14 -3.71 4.15 0.69
C ILE A 14 -4.29 3.59 1.97
N ALA A 15 -5.61 3.51 2.03
CA ALA A 15 -6.33 2.91 3.15
C ALA A 15 -6.62 1.44 2.82
N LEU A 16 -6.22 0.55 3.71
CA LEU A 16 -6.39 -0.88 3.55
C LEU A 16 -7.43 -1.39 4.55
N SER A 17 -8.36 -2.21 4.08
CA SER A 17 -9.41 -2.79 4.90
C SER A 17 -9.41 -4.30 4.71
N GLY A 18 -9.56 -5.05 5.81
CA GLY A 18 -9.63 -6.51 5.80
C GLY A 18 -8.27 -7.14 6.01
N ARG A 19 -8.00 -8.21 5.29
CA ARG A 19 -6.80 -9.04 5.49
C ARG A 19 -5.77 -8.80 4.38
N LEU A 20 -4.54 -8.52 4.78
CA LEU A 20 -3.41 -8.47 3.85
C LEU A 20 -2.56 -9.72 4.08
N ASP A 21 -2.74 -10.70 3.21
CA ASP A 21 -2.08 -11.99 3.31
C ASP A 21 -1.50 -12.39 1.94
N THR A 22 -1.08 -13.66 1.83
CA THR A 22 -0.46 -14.18 0.61
C THR A 22 -1.36 -14.04 -0.61
N SER A 23 -2.68 -14.16 -0.43
CA SER A 23 -3.62 -14.07 -1.55
C SER A 23 -3.93 -12.64 -1.97
N THR A 24 -3.81 -11.67 -1.07
CA THR A 24 -4.12 -10.26 -1.35
C THR A 24 -2.88 -9.40 -1.57
N ALA A 25 -1.72 -9.82 -1.12
CA ALA A 25 -0.48 -9.07 -1.28
C ALA A 25 -0.16 -8.73 -2.74
N PRO A 26 -0.34 -9.62 -3.73
CA PRO A 26 -0.09 -9.27 -5.13
C PRO A 26 -0.99 -8.15 -5.63
N GLN A 27 -2.22 -8.07 -5.15
CA GLN A 27 -3.14 -6.99 -5.50
C GLN A 27 -2.61 -5.64 -5.02
N LEU A 28 -2.12 -5.59 -3.79
CA LEU A 28 -1.52 -4.37 -3.24
C LEU A 28 -0.26 -4.00 -3.99
N GLU A 29 0.58 -4.98 -4.30
CA GLU A 29 1.83 -4.73 -5.04
C GLU A 29 1.54 -4.09 -6.40
N LEU A 30 0.56 -4.63 -7.13
CA LEU A 30 0.17 -4.07 -8.42
C LEU A 30 -0.36 -2.64 -8.28
N THR A 31 -1.19 -2.41 -7.27
CA THR A 31 -1.73 -1.07 -6.99
C THR A 31 -0.60 -0.08 -6.72
N LEU A 32 0.40 -0.48 -5.95
CA LEU A 32 1.55 0.39 -5.65
C LEU A 32 2.34 0.71 -6.91
N LYS A 33 2.61 -0.28 -7.76
CA LYS A 33 3.34 -0.04 -9.01
C LYS A 33 2.62 0.96 -9.90
N GLU A 34 1.31 0.90 -9.96
CA GLU A 34 0.51 1.78 -10.80
C GLU A 34 0.35 3.19 -10.21
N SER A 35 0.46 3.33 -8.89
CA SER A 35 0.03 4.53 -8.20
C SER A 35 1.17 5.37 -7.65
N THR A 36 2.38 4.83 -7.51
CA THR A 36 3.49 5.55 -6.86
C THR A 36 4.28 6.44 -7.80
N GLU A 37 4.06 6.33 -9.11
CA GLU A 37 4.77 7.15 -10.07
C GLU A 37 4.33 8.61 -9.94
N GLY A 38 5.30 9.50 -9.80
CA GLY A 38 5.04 10.94 -9.75
C GLY A 38 4.62 11.46 -8.38
N ILE A 39 4.46 10.61 -7.37
CA ILE A 39 4.13 11.07 -6.02
C ILE A 39 5.40 11.27 -5.19
N GLN A 40 5.34 12.17 -4.22
CA GLN A 40 6.47 12.47 -3.35
C GLN A 40 6.30 11.89 -1.95
N LYS A 41 5.05 11.62 -1.54
CA LYS A 41 4.76 11.08 -0.22
C LYS A 41 3.72 9.98 -0.33
N LEU A 42 3.99 8.86 0.34
CA LEU A 42 3.08 7.73 0.41
C LEU A 42 2.71 7.49 1.86
N VAL A 43 1.41 7.48 2.14
CA VAL A 43 0.87 7.23 3.48
C VAL A 43 -0.02 5.99 3.43
N PHE A 44 0.17 5.10 4.40
CA PHE A 44 -0.71 3.95 4.58
C PHE A 44 -1.61 4.16 5.78
N ASP A 45 -2.89 3.89 5.62
CA ASP A 45 -3.86 3.90 6.71
C ASP A 45 -4.28 2.46 6.99
N PHE A 46 -3.91 1.95 8.15
CA PHE A 46 -4.20 0.58 8.57
C PHE A 46 -5.34 0.48 9.57
N THR A 47 -6.09 1.55 9.76
CA THR A 47 -7.15 1.61 10.78
C THR A 47 -8.17 0.48 10.63
N ALA A 48 -8.51 0.12 9.40
CA ALA A 48 -9.50 -0.92 9.11
C ALA A 48 -8.85 -2.27 8.76
N MET A 49 -7.54 -2.40 8.89
CA MET A 49 -6.84 -3.66 8.60
C MET A 49 -7.05 -4.64 9.75
N GLU A 50 -7.48 -5.85 9.44
CA GLU A 50 -7.74 -6.89 10.44
C GLU A 50 -6.58 -7.85 10.63
N TYR A 51 -5.73 -8.01 9.60
CA TYR A 51 -4.65 -8.98 9.63
C TYR A 51 -3.54 -8.58 8.66
N LEU A 52 -2.30 -8.76 9.09
CA LEU A 52 -1.11 -8.51 8.26
C LEU A 52 -0.19 -9.72 8.32
N SER A 53 0.03 -10.37 7.18
CA SER A 53 0.96 -11.49 7.07
C SER A 53 2.37 -11.01 6.72
N SER A 54 3.34 -11.92 6.80
CA SER A 54 4.71 -11.61 6.37
C SER A 54 4.80 -11.29 4.89
N ALA A 55 3.95 -11.89 4.06
CA ALA A 55 3.89 -11.58 2.63
C ALA A 55 3.44 -10.14 2.40
N GLY A 56 2.41 -9.69 3.16
CA GLY A 56 1.96 -8.30 3.10
C GLY A 56 3.02 -7.33 3.58
N LEU A 57 3.71 -7.69 4.65
CA LEU A 57 4.79 -6.85 5.18
C LEU A 57 5.89 -6.65 4.15
N ARG A 58 6.24 -7.68 3.38
CA ARG A 58 7.23 -7.55 2.31
C ARG A 58 6.83 -6.52 1.27
N VAL A 59 5.56 -6.49 0.89
CA VAL A 59 5.06 -5.52 -0.08
C VAL A 59 5.19 -4.11 0.47
N LEU A 60 4.86 -3.90 1.74
CA LEU A 60 4.99 -2.59 2.37
C LEU A 60 6.44 -2.14 2.46
N LEU A 61 7.36 -3.04 2.78
CA LEU A 61 8.78 -2.72 2.81
C LEU A 61 9.33 -2.40 1.42
N SER A 62 8.85 -3.11 0.40
CA SER A 62 9.22 -2.83 -0.98
C SER A 62 8.77 -1.44 -1.41
N ALA A 63 7.56 -1.05 -1.01
CA ALA A 63 7.04 0.29 -1.28
C ALA A 63 7.91 1.37 -0.62
N GLN A 64 8.33 1.13 0.62
CA GLN A 64 9.21 2.06 1.34
C GLN A 64 10.53 2.25 0.60
N LYS A 65 11.13 1.16 0.13
CA LYS A 65 12.38 1.24 -0.64
C LYS A 65 12.21 2.03 -1.92
N THR A 66 11.09 1.84 -2.61
CA THR A 66 10.79 2.58 -3.83
C THR A 66 10.68 4.07 -3.56
N MET A 67 10.03 4.45 -2.47
CA MET A 67 9.83 5.85 -2.12
C MET A 67 11.08 6.53 -1.56
N ASN A 68 12.03 5.76 -1.05
CA ASN A 68 13.26 6.29 -0.45
C ASN A 68 14.43 6.44 -1.40
N LYS A 69 14.20 6.31 -2.67
CA LYS A 69 15.25 6.48 -3.67
C LYS A 69 15.70 7.93 -3.79
#